data_dc1cecacdd41c3ececb504cc2fb8356a
#
_entry.id   dc1cecacdd41c3ececb504cc2fb8356a
#
_cell.length_a   1.000
_cell.length_b   1.000
_cell.length_c   1.000
_cell.angle_alpha   90.00
_cell.angle_beta   90.00
_cell.angle_gamma   90.00
#
_symmetry.space_group_name_H-M   'P 1'
#
loop_
_entity.id
_entity.type
_entity.pdbx_description
1 polymer ?
#
loop_
_entity_poly.entity_id
_entity_poly.type
_entity_poly.pdbx_seq_one_letter_code
_entity_poly.pdbx_strand_id
1 'polypeptide(L)' 'MNLSGNSNVEAYEIGEDHITVKFFGTWRTYTYSYYSAGRKNVEKAKELAKQGQGLNSFIMREMKYDYEN' A
#
# COMPACT_ATOMS: atom_id res chain seq x y z
N MET A 1 -15.50 -1.64 -11.59
CA MET A 1 -14.35 -1.33 -12.42
C MET A 1 -13.21 -0.77 -11.63
N ASN A 2 -12.09 -1.24 -11.89
CA ASN A 2 -10.93 -0.79 -11.15
C ASN A 2 -10.46 0.58 -11.59
N LEU A 3 -9.96 1.34 -10.67
CA LEU A 3 -9.51 2.68 -10.95
C LEU A 3 -8.03 2.68 -11.23
N SER A 4 -7.61 3.67 -12.01
CA SER A 4 -6.27 3.70 -12.52
C SER A 4 -5.20 3.61 -11.45
N GLY A 5 -5.32 4.31 -10.38
CA GLY A 5 -4.29 4.34 -9.37
C GLY A 5 -4.09 3.03 -8.62
N ASN A 6 -5.08 2.16 -8.65
CA ASN A 6 -5.04 0.90 -7.94
C ASN A 6 -5.04 -0.31 -8.85
N SER A 7 -4.75 -0.10 -10.11
CA SER A 7 -4.89 -1.18 -11.08
C SER A 7 -3.98 -2.36 -10.80
N ASN A 8 -2.87 -2.14 -10.09
CA ASN A 8 -1.92 -3.20 -9.77
C ASN A 8 -2.13 -3.81 -8.40
N VAL A 9 -3.05 -3.29 -7.63
CA VAL A 9 -3.30 -3.77 -6.27
C VAL A 9 -4.48 -4.72 -6.29
N GLU A 10 -4.24 -5.96 -5.88
CA GLU A 10 -5.30 -6.95 -5.82
C GLU A 10 -6.12 -6.81 -4.55
N ALA A 11 -5.44 -6.60 -3.42
CA ALA A 11 -6.10 -6.52 -2.13
C ALA A 11 -5.25 -5.74 -1.16
N TYR A 12 -5.87 -5.24 -0.10
CA TYR A 12 -5.13 -4.59 0.96
C TYR A 12 -5.84 -4.84 2.28
N GLU A 13 -5.08 -4.66 3.36
CA GLU A 13 -5.62 -4.78 4.71
C GLU A 13 -5.05 -3.65 5.54
N ILE A 14 -5.91 -2.90 6.20
CA ILE A 14 -5.50 -1.75 6.99
C ILE A 14 -5.49 -2.14 8.46
N GLY A 15 -4.34 -2.00 9.10
CA GLY A 15 -4.21 -2.21 10.53
C GLY A 15 -4.04 -0.88 11.24
N GLU A 16 -3.81 -0.97 12.53
CA GLU A 16 -3.68 0.22 13.36
C GLU A 16 -2.44 1.03 12.99
N ASP A 17 -1.34 0.34 12.81
CA ASP A 17 -0.04 0.98 12.57
C ASP A 17 0.61 0.49 11.29
N HIS A 18 -0.18 -0.10 10.38
CA HIS A 18 0.39 -0.66 9.17
C HIS A 18 -0.68 -0.80 8.10
N ILE A 19 -0.21 -1.04 6.88
CA ILE A 19 -1.07 -1.44 5.78
C ILE A 19 -0.36 -2.59 5.05
N THR A 20 -1.11 -3.64 4.76
CA THR A 20 -0.61 -4.78 4.01
C THR A 20 -1.23 -4.76 2.63
N VAL A 21 -0.40 -4.92 1.61
CA VAL A 21 -0.86 -4.81 0.23
C VAL A 21 -0.43 -6.05 -0.54
N LYS A 22 -1.35 -6.56 -1.35
CA LYS A 22 -1.06 -7.66 -2.25
C LYS A 22 -1.24 -7.17 -3.67
N PHE A 23 -0.22 -7.35 -4.50
CA PHE A 23 -0.26 -6.92 -5.89
C PHE A 23 -0.65 -8.08 -6.79
N PHE A 24 -1.26 -7.75 -7.92
CA PHE A 24 -1.60 -8.77 -8.91
C PHE A 24 -0.32 -9.43 -9.41
N GLY A 25 -0.43 -10.71 -9.68
CA GLY A 25 0.68 -11.45 -10.25
C GLY A 25 1.68 -11.97 -9.24
N THR A 26 1.41 -11.82 -7.95
CA THR A 26 2.30 -12.32 -6.92
C THR A 26 1.50 -12.87 -5.77
N TRP A 27 2.05 -13.85 -5.08
CA TRP A 27 1.47 -14.41 -3.86
C TRP A 27 1.86 -13.60 -2.66
N ARG A 28 2.88 -12.80 -2.81
CA ARG A 28 3.51 -12.15 -1.70
C ARG A 28 2.69 -10.96 -1.25
N THR A 29 2.63 -10.74 0.05
CA THR A 29 2.07 -9.52 0.59
C THR A 29 3.20 -8.67 1.12
N TYR A 30 2.98 -7.36 1.10
CA TYR A 30 3.97 -6.40 1.56
C TYR A 30 3.36 -5.58 2.67
N THR A 31 3.97 -5.63 3.85
CA THR A 31 3.48 -4.91 5.01
C THR A 31 4.33 -3.66 5.24
N TYR A 32 3.67 -2.53 5.22
CA TYR A 32 4.32 -1.24 5.46
C TYR A 32 3.84 -0.73 6.80
N SER A 33 4.74 -0.63 7.77
CA SER A 33 4.38 -0.20 9.09
C SER A 33 4.92 1.18 9.38
N TYR A 34 4.46 1.78 10.47
CA TYR A 34 5.03 3.04 10.94
C TYR A 34 6.54 2.91 11.11
N TYR A 35 6.95 1.73 11.47
CA TYR A 35 8.34 1.43 11.76
C TYR A 35 9.19 1.37 10.50
N SER A 36 8.68 0.70 9.47
CA SER A 36 9.47 0.46 8.28
C SER A 36 9.33 1.57 7.23
N ALA A 37 8.17 2.17 7.13
CA ALA A 37 7.89 3.16 6.09
C ALA A 37 7.63 4.56 6.64
N GLY A 38 7.42 4.67 7.94
CA GLY A 38 7.11 5.94 8.56
C GLY A 38 5.61 6.16 8.65
N ARG A 39 5.20 6.74 9.76
CA ARG A 39 3.78 6.96 10.02
C ARG A 39 3.12 7.77 8.93
N LYS A 40 3.78 8.82 8.48
CA LYS A 40 3.23 9.70 7.47
C LYS A 40 2.91 8.95 6.18
N ASN A 41 3.85 8.12 5.75
CA ASN A 41 3.66 7.34 4.53
C ASN A 41 2.56 6.30 4.69
N VAL A 42 2.53 5.62 5.83
CA VAL A 42 1.52 4.61 6.07
C VAL A 42 0.13 5.22 6.12
N GLU A 43 -0.01 6.34 6.79
CA GLU A 43 -1.31 7.01 6.87
C GLU A 43 -1.78 7.50 5.51
N LYS A 44 -0.86 8.00 4.72
CA LYS A 44 -1.20 8.42 3.36
C LYS A 44 -1.62 7.22 2.50
N ALA A 45 -0.90 6.12 2.64
CA ALA A 45 -1.24 4.92 1.89
C ALA A 45 -2.63 4.40 2.27
N LYS A 46 -2.95 4.42 3.56
CA LYS A 46 -4.27 4.01 4.01
C LYS A 46 -5.36 4.86 3.38
N GLU A 47 -5.11 6.16 3.35
CA GLU A 47 -6.07 7.09 2.78
C GLU A 47 -6.31 6.82 1.30
N LEU A 48 -5.23 6.61 0.56
CA LEU A 48 -5.33 6.33 -0.87
C LEU A 48 -6.02 4.99 -1.13
N ALA A 49 -5.77 4.01 -0.29
CA ALA A 49 -6.44 2.72 -0.42
C ALA A 49 -7.95 2.90 -0.27
N LYS A 50 -8.36 3.68 0.71
CA LYS A 50 -9.78 3.91 0.93
C LYS A 50 -10.41 4.69 -0.21
N GLN A 51 -9.65 5.58 -0.82
CA GLN A 51 -10.15 6.36 -1.95
C GLN A 51 -10.26 5.53 -3.22
N GLY A 52 -9.55 4.42 -3.27
CA GLY A 52 -9.61 3.53 -4.42
C GLY A 52 -8.75 3.97 -5.59
N GLN A 53 -7.82 4.88 -5.37
CA GLN A 53 -6.93 5.29 -6.47
C GLN A 53 -5.65 5.88 -5.90
N GLY A 54 -4.58 5.77 -6.67
CA GLY A 54 -3.31 6.39 -6.35
C GLY A 54 -2.41 5.57 -5.44
N LEU A 55 -2.90 4.46 -4.90
CA LEU A 55 -2.12 3.69 -3.94
C LEU A 55 -0.88 3.08 -4.57
N ASN A 56 -1.03 2.44 -5.71
CA ASN A 56 0.11 1.81 -6.36
C ASN A 56 1.21 2.82 -6.70
N SER A 57 0.80 3.94 -7.28
CA SER A 57 1.75 4.97 -7.67
C SER A 57 2.46 5.54 -6.45
N PHE A 58 1.72 5.76 -5.37
CA PHE A 58 2.31 6.29 -4.16
C PHE A 58 3.34 5.32 -3.58
N ILE A 59 3.00 4.04 -3.52
CA ILE A 59 3.92 3.04 -2.98
C ILE A 59 5.20 3.00 -3.82
N MET A 60 5.04 2.96 -5.14
CA MET A 60 6.20 2.87 -6.01
C MET A 60 7.08 4.10 -5.93
N ARG A 61 6.51 5.26 -5.63
CA ARG A 61 7.26 6.50 -5.59
C ARG A 61 7.87 6.77 -4.22
N GLU A 62 7.13 6.47 -3.15
CA GLU A 62 7.52 6.91 -1.82
C GLU A 62 8.01 5.81 -0.90
N MET A 63 7.55 4.58 -1.10
CA MET A 63 7.86 3.54 -0.14
C MET A 63 8.05 2.17 -0.78
N LYS A 64 8.60 2.17 -1.98
CA LYS A 64 8.73 0.97 -2.78
C LYS A 64 9.44 -0.17 -2.03
N TYR A 65 10.48 0.16 -1.30
CA TYR A 65 11.28 -0.85 -0.60
C TYR A 65 11.10 -0.81 0.91
N ASP A 66 10.14 -0.05 1.40
CA ASP A 66 10.00 0.20 2.83
C ASP A 66 9.04 -0.75 3.51
N TYR A 67 8.94 -1.96 3.02
CA TYR A 67 8.10 -2.97 3.63
C TYR A 67 8.90 -3.81 4.62
N GLU A 68 8.19 -4.40 5.58
CA GLU A 68 8.82 -5.14 6.65
C GLU A 68 9.28 -6.54 6.25
N ASN A 69 8.57 -7.16 5.34
CA ASN A 69 8.85 -8.57 5.02
C ASN A 69 9.52 -8.79 3.67
#